data_7e33818660e7aafe020f7c06b559a78b
#
_entry.id   7e33818660e7aafe020f7c06b559a78b
#
_cell.length_a   1.000
_cell.length_b   1.000
_cell.length_c   1.000
_cell.angle_alpha   90.00
_cell.angle_beta   90.00
_cell.angle_gamma   90.00
#
_symmetry.space_group_name_H-M   'P 1'
#
loop_
_entity.id
_entity.type
_entity.pdbx_description
1 polymer ?
#
loop_
_entity_poly.entity_id
_entity_poly.type
_entity_poly.pdbx_seq_one_letter_code
_entity_poly.pdbx_strand_id
1 'polypeptide(L)'
;MPNLPNLPDLWHTLALVPVTLLPIINPLSAAAVFSMTAGSDPRAIRQLARQVAINCWFVLVVSLFIGTYVLELFGISLPIVRIGGGLLVATSAWRMLNRSDDDDVQVAVKRAQLGALSRAEVVKRSFFPITFPLTTGPGTIAASIAIGAGMPRQPALYVLTALAVTIGATLTVAVVYLVYRNASALMARLGEVGMLVMTRLLAFVLLCIGISIMWAGWAELNGIVTPP
;
A
#
# COMPACT_ATOMS: atom_id res chain seq x y z
N MET A 1 27.96 -26.73 -2.78
CA MET A 1 27.52 -25.84 -1.67
C MET A 1 26.45 -24.95 -2.26
N PRO A 2 25.24 -24.84 -1.70
CA PRO A 2 24.26 -23.91 -2.20
C PRO A 2 24.84 -22.48 -2.05
N ASN A 3 24.87 -21.74 -3.17
CA ASN A 3 25.27 -20.33 -3.13
C ASN A 3 24.32 -19.60 -2.21
N LEU A 4 24.81 -19.23 -1.02
CA LEU A 4 24.09 -18.32 -0.14
C LEU A 4 23.89 -17.00 -0.89
N PRO A 5 22.73 -16.36 -0.79
CA PRO A 5 22.52 -15.06 -1.42
C PRO A 5 23.56 -14.11 -0.87
N ASN A 6 24.21 -13.38 -1.76
CA ASN A 6 25.16 -12.36 -1.37
C ASN A 6 24.39 -11.30 -0.53
N LEU A 7 25.04 -10.73 0.49
CA LEU A 7 24.47 -9.63 1.29
C LEU A 7 23.80 -8.54 0.43
N PRO A 8 24.32 -8.15 -0.76
CA PRO A 8 23.65 -7.22 -1.67
C PRO A 8 22.25 -7.68 -2.11
N ASP A 9 22.03 -8.96 -2.35
CA ASP A 9 20.73 -9.48 -2.81
C ASP A 9 19.66 -9.40 -1.70
N LEU A 10 20.04 -9.60 -0.44
CA LEU A 10 19.14 -9.48 0.71
C LEU A 10 18.74 -8.02 0.97
N TRP A 11 19.70 -7.08 0.88
CA TRP A 11 19.41 -5.65 0.99
C TRP A 11 18.48 -5.16 -0.13
N HIS A 12 18.72 -5.64 -1.35
CA HIS A 12 17.86 -5.33 -2.48
C HIS A 12 16.43 -5.84 -2.23
N THR A 13 16.27 -7.08 -1.80
CA THR A 13 14.97 -7.67 -1.47
C THR A 13 14.27 -6.93 -0.32
N LEU A 14 15.01 -6.56 0.73
CA LEU A 14 14.47 -5.82 1.86
C LEU A 14 13.99 -4.42 1.43
N ALA A 15 14.74 -3.72 0.58
CA ALA A 15 14.40 -2.40 0.08
C ALA A 15 13.27 -2.45 -0.97
N LEU A 16 13.18 -3.52 -1.73
CA LEU A 16 12.16 -3.71 -2.78
C LEU A 16 10.74 -3.54 -2.24
N VAL A 17 10.45 -4.14 -1.07
CA VAL A 17 9.11 -4.12 -0.48
C VAL A 17 8.64 -2.70 -0.18
N PRO A 18 9.34 -1.88 0.62
CA PRO A 18 8.90 -0.52 0.89
C PRO A 18 8.96 0.38 -0.35
N VAL A 19 9.95 0.24 -1.21
CA VAL A 19 10.06 1.04 -2.44
C VAL A 19 8.89 0.79 -3.38
N THR A 20 8.42 -0.46 -3.47
CA THR A 20 7.27 -0.82 -4.32
C THR A 20 5.95 -0.48 -3.65
N LEU A 21 5.79 -0.83 -2.36
CA LEU A 21 4.47 -0.74 -1.70
C LEU A 21 4.15 0.67 -1.19
N LEU A 22 5.12 1.47 -0.72
CA LEU A 22 4.84 2.81 -0.18
C LEU A 22 4.20 3.76 -1.19
N PRO A 23 4.65 3.85 -2.46
CA PRO A 23 3.97 4.65 -3.45
C PRO A 23 2.54 4.17 -3.72
N ILE A 24 2.31 2.85 -3.78
CA ILE A 24 0.99 2.25 -4.05
C ILE A 24 0.03 2.50 -2.89
N ILE A 25 0.48 2.33 -1.64
CA ILE A 25 -0.28 2.62 -0.42
C ILE A 25 -0.59 4.11 -0.34
N ASN A 26 0.36 4.95 -0.77
CA ASN A 26 0.26 6.41 -0.77
C ASN A 26 -0.27 6.99 0.57
N PRO A 27 0.45 6.77 1.68
CA PRO A 27 -0.04 7.14 3.01
C PRO A 27 -0.22 8.64 3.19
N LEU A 28 0.46 9.48 2.40
CA LEU A 28 0.33 10.94 2.45
C LEU A 28 -1.06 11.40 1.99
N SER A 29 -1.53 10.90 0.85
CA SER A 29 -2.89 11.21 0.38
C SER A 29 -3.97 10.66 1.29
N ALA A 30 -3.75 9.48 1.85
CA ALA A 30 -4.67 8.86 2.80
C ALA A 30 -4.66 9.56 4.18
N ALA A 31 -3.59 10.29 4.53
CA ALA A 31 -3.45 11.01 5.81
C ALA A 31 -4.54 12.06 6.01
N ALA A 32 -5.00 12.72 4.94
CA ALA A 32 -6.10 13.69 5.01
C ALA A 32 -7.40 13.01 5.48
N VAL A 33 -7.78 11.92 4.84
CA VAL A 33 -8.98 11.14 5.21
C VAL A 33 -8.84 10.52 6.60
N PHE A 34 -7.64 10.03 6.93
CA PHE A 34 -7.34 9.51 8.27
C PHE A 34 -7.52 10.58 9.34
N SER A 35 -6.96 11.78 9.15
CA SER A 35 -7.06 12.89 10.10
C SER A 35 -8.52 13.31 10.36
N MET A 36 -9.32 13.40 9.30
CA MET A 36 -10.76 13.71 9.43
C MET A 36 -11.51 12.63 10.21
N THR A 37 -11.13 11.36 10.06
CA THR A 37 -11.80 10.25 10.76
C THR A 37 -11.35 10.12 12.21
N ALA A 38 -10.08 10.41 12.50
CA ALA A 38 -9.50 10.30 13.83
C ALA A 38 -9.89 11.44 14.78
N GLY A 39 -10.29 12.60 14.20
CA GLY A 39 -10.60 13.82 14.99
C GLY A 39 -9.35 14.49 15.53
N SER A 40 -9.51 15.32 16.57
CA SER A 40 -8.44 16.15 17.16
C SER A 40 -7.79 15.56 18.43
N ASP A 41 -8.34 14.48 18.98
CA ASP A 41 -7.77 13.86 20.20
C ASP A 41 -6.48 13.10 19.86
N PRO A 42 -5.31 13.49 20.42
CA PRO A 42 -4.04 12.81 20.18
C PRO A 42 -4.01 11.33 20.60
N ARG A 43 -4.84 10.94 21.58
CA ARG A 43 -4.95 9.55 22.02
C ARG A 43 -5.72 8.71 21.02
N ALA A 44 -6.83 9.22 20.52
CA ALA A 44 -7.64 8.58 19.48
C ALA A 44 -6.85 8.43 18.16
N ILE A 45 -6.13 9.48 17.73
CA ILE A 45 -5.24 9.45 16.57
C ILE A 45 -4.21 8.32 16.69
N ARG A 46 -3.50 8.25 17.82
CA ARG A 46 -2.46 7.23 18.03
C ARG A 46 -3.02 5.82 18.09
N GLN A 47 -4.19 5.64 18.72
CA GLN A 47 -4.85 4.34 18.82
C GLN A 47 -5.34 3.87 17.45
N LEU A 48 -5.96 4.76 16.67
CA LEU A 48 -6.44 4.46 15.33
C LEU A 48 -5.26 4.16 14.37
N ALA A 49 -4.21 4.98 14.40
CA ALA A 49 -3.01 4.75 13.59
C ALA A 49 -2.36 3.40 13.89
N ARG A 50 -2.25 3.04 15.17
CA ARG A 50 -1.72 1.73 15.58
C ARG A 50 -2.58 0.57 15.06
N GLN A 51 -3.91 0.69 15.18
CA GLN A 51 -4.82 -0.37 14.74
C GLN A 51 -4.78 -0.53 13.21
N VAL A 52 -4.76 0.59 12.46
CA VAL A 52 -4.59 0.56 11.00
C VAL A 52 -3.25 -0.07 10.62
N ALA A 53 -2.17 0.28 11.30
CA ALA A 53 -0.84 -0.31 11.04
C ALA A 53 -0.85 -1.84 11.27
N ILE A 54 -1.44 -2.31 12.35
CA ILE A 54 -1.57 -3.75 12.62
C ILE A 54 -2.39 -4.43 11.52
N ASN A 55 -3.53 -3.88 11.15
CA ASN A 55 -4.37 -4.43 10.09
C ASN A 55 -3.64 -4.45 8.74
N CYS A 56 -2.94 -3.36 8.38
CA CYS A 56 -2.12 -3.29 7.16
C CYS A 56 -1.04 -4.37 7.15
N TRP A 57 -0.35 -4.56 8.28
CA TRP A 57 0.68 -5.58 8.40
C TRP A 57 0.13 -6.98 8.12
N PHE A 58 -1.01 -7.32 8.72
CA PHE A 58 -1.67 -8.60 8.47
C PHE A 58 -2.07 -8.77 6.99
N VAL A 59 -2.68 -7.73 6.38
CA VAL A 59 -3.08 -7.80 4.96
C VAL A 59 -1.86 -8.00 4.07
N LEU A 60 -0.77 -7.26 4.30
CA LEU A 60 0.46 -7.38 3.52
C LEU A 60 1.09 -8.77 3.69
N VAL A 61 1.27 -9.25 4.91
CA VAL A 61 1.88 -10.55 5.19
C VAL A 61 1.04 -11.69 4.61
N VAL A 62 -0.27 -11.67 4.80
CA VAL A 62 -1.16 -12.66 4.19
C VAL A 62 -1.08 -12.64 2.67
N SER A 63 -1.07 -11.45 2.05
CA SER A 63 -0.95 -11.31 0.60
C SER A 63 0.39 -11.82 0.08
N LEU A 64 1.49 -11.52 0.78
CA LEU A 64 2.84 -11.94 0.42
C LEU A 64 3.03 -13.47 0.46
N PHE A 65 2.47 -14.13 1.47
CA PHE A 65 2.74 -15.57 1.68
C PHE A 65 1.62 -16.50 1.19
N ILE A 66 0.37 -16.05 1.27
CA ILE A 66 -0.80 -16.89 0.94
C ILE A 66 -1.35 -16.55 -0.43
N GLY A 67 -1.14 -15.30 -0.91
CA GLY A 67 -1.76 -14.82 -2.13
C GLY A 67 -1.49 -15.70 -3.36
N THR A 68 -0.28 -16.19 -3.52
CA THR A 68 0.08 -17.07 -4.66
C THR A 68 -0.71 -18.38 -4.63
N TYR A 69 -0.88 -19.01 -3.47
CA TYR A 69 -1.65 -20.25 -3.33
C TYR A 69 -3.13 -20.02 -3.63
N VAL A 70 -3.67 -18.87 -3.23
CA VAL A 70 -5.05 -18.49 -3.58
C VAL A 70 -5.22 -18.35 -5.08
N LEU A 71 -4.24 -17.72 -5.77
CA LEU A 71 -4.30 -17.59 -7.23
C LEU A 71 -4.22 -18.95 -7.94
N GLU A 72 -3.33 -19.83 -7.49
CA GLU A 72 -3.21 -21.19 -8.01
C GLU A 72 -4.53 -21.97 -7.86
N LEU A 73 -5.22 -21.81 -6.72
CA LEU A 73 -6.52 -22.45 -6.47
C LEU A 73 -7.59 -21.99 -7.49
N PHE A 74 -7.56 -20.73 -7.90
CA PHE A 74 -8.47 -20.18 -8.92
C PHE A 74 -7.97 -20.36 -10.36
N GLY A 75 -6.80 -20.95 -10.56
CA GLY A 75 -6.20 -21.07 -11.89
C GLY A 75 -5.77 -19.75 -12.52
N ILE A 76 -5.55 -18.72 -11.70
CA ILE A 76 -5.16 -17.38 -12.15
C ILE A 76 -3.64 -17.27 -12.19
N SER A 77 -3.09 -16.97 -13.37
CA SER A 77 -1.65 -16.79 -13.51
C SER A 77 -1.17 -15.43 -12.94
N LEU A 78 0.07 -15.38 -12.47
CA LEU A 78 0.67 -14.17 -11.93
C LEU A 78 0.69 -12.98 -12.91
N PRO A 79 0.99 -13.16 -14.22
CA PRO A 79 0.91 -12.07 -15.18
C PRO A 79 -0.47 -11.41 -15.26
N ILE A 80 -1.54 -12.21 -15.18
CA ILE A 80 -2.91 -11.68 -15.16
C ILE A 80 -3.16 -10.81 -13.92
N VAL A 81 -2.64 -11.23 -12.77
CA VAL A 81 -2.74 -10.44 -11.52
C VAL A 81 -1.96 -9.12 -11.63
N ARG A 82 -0.79 -9.15 -12.26
CA ARG A 82 -0.01 -7.93 -12.54
C ARG A 82 -0.78 -6.98 -13.43
N ILE A 83 -1.41 -7.46 -14.51
CA ILE A 83 -2.23 -6.62 -15.39
C ILE A 83 -3.41 -6.03 -14.62
N GLY A 84 -4.19 -6.85 -13.93
CA GLY A 84 -5.36 -6.40 -13.17
C GLY A 84 -4.99 -5.46 -12.02
N GLY A 85 -3.95 -5.80 -11.25
CA GLY A 85 -3.44 -4.97 -10.16
C GLY A 85 -2.88 -3.63 -10.64
N GLY A 86 -2.08 -3.64 -11.71
CA GLY A 86 -1.56 -2.43 -12.34
C GLY A 86 -2.67 -1.53 -12.88
N LEU A 87 -3.71 -2.11 -13.50
CA LEU A 87 -4.90 -1.37 -13.96
C LEU A 87 -5.64 -0.69 -12.80
N LEU A 88 -5.81 -1.39 -11.67
CA LEU A 88 -6.43 -0.83 -10.47
C LEU A 88 -5.61 0.32 -9.88
N VAL A 89 -4.27 0.18 -9.83
CA VAL A 89 -3.37 1.24 -9.39
C VAL A 89 -3.43 2.44 -10.32
N ALA A 90 -3.33 2.22 -11.65
CA ALA A 90 -3.40 3.29 -12.64
C ALA A 90 -4.74 4.03 -12.62
N THR A 91 -5.86 3.31 -12.52
CA THR A 91 -7.21 3.92 -12.42
C THR A 91 -7.37 4.73 -11.13
N SER A 92 -6.85 4.25 -10.02
CA SER A 92 -6.87 4.98 -8.75
C SER A 92 -6.05 6.27 -8.82
N ALA A 93 -4.86 6.19 -9.42
CA ALA A 93 -4.00 7.35 -9.65
C ALA A 93 -4.65 8.36 -10.60
N TRP A 94 -5.26 7.90 -11.69
CA TRP A 94 -6.01 8.74 -12.62
C TRP A 94 -7.16 9.50 -11.96
N ARG A 95 -7.93 8.81 -11.11
CA ARG A 95 -8.98 9.45 -10.33
C ARG A 95 -8.42 10.53 -9.39
N MET A 96 -7.25 10.30 -8.77
CA MET A 96 -6.61 11.29 -7.90
C MET A 96 -6.12 12.51 -8.68
N LEU A 97 -5.65 12.33 -9.92
CA LEU A 97 -5.24 13.43 -10.80
C LEU A 97 -6.43 14.30 -11.27
N ASN A 98 -7.58 13.65 -11.51
CA ASN A 98 -8.78 14.32 -12.06
C ASN A 98 -9.81 14.72 -11.00
N ARG A 99 -9.50 14.56 -9.69
CA ARG A 99 -10.39 15.06 -8.62
C ARG A 99 -10.48 16.58 -8.69
N SER A 100 -11.69 17.09 -8.66
CA SER A 100 -11.98 18.50 -8.42
C SER A 100 -12.00 18.77 -6.91
N ASP A 101 -11.60 19.96 -6.49
CA ASP A 101 -11.55 20.36 -5.08
C ASP A 101 -12.91 20.29 -4.39
N ASP A 102 -14.01 20.43 -5.15
CA ASP A 102 -15.40 20.33 -4.67
C ASP A 102 -15.78 18.91 -4.20
N ASP A 103 -15.23 17.86 -4.82
CA ASP A 103 -15.51 16.47 -4.43
C ASP A 103 -14.88 16.13 -3.06
N ASP A 104 -13.71 16.69 -2.75
CA ASP A 104 -13.01 16.45 -1.48
C ASP A 104 -13.74 17.16 -0.33
N VAL A 105 -14.31 18.37 -0.56
CA VAL A 105 -15.10 19.11 0.43
C VAL A 105 -16.41 18.39 0.77
N GLN A 106 -17.14 17.87 -0.22
CA GLN A 106 -18.39 17.14 0.01
C GLN A 106 -18.17 15.82 0.77
N VAL A 107 -17.10 15.09 0.44
CA VAL A 107 -16.73 13.88 1.17
C VAL A 107 -16.29 14.20 2.60
N ALA A 108 -15.58 15.30 2.81
CA ALA A 108 -15.15 15.77 4.13
C ALA A 108 -16.34 16.16 5.01
N VAL A 109 -17.31 16.94 4.48
CA VAL A 109 -18.50 17.39 5.21
C VAL A 109 -19.39 16.22 5.63
N LYS A 110 -19.62 15.23 4.76
CA LYS A 110 -20.37 14.01 5.13
C LYS A 110 -19.70 13.18 6.22
N ARG A 111 -18.37 13.26 6.36
CA ARG A 111 -17.59 12.49 7.36
C ARG A 111 -17.39 13.26 8.66
N ALA A 112 -17.35 14.59 8.63
CA ALA A 112 -17.21 15.44 9.83
C ALA A 112 -18.41 15.37 10.80
N GLN A 113 -19.57 14.87 10.36
CA GLN A 113 -20.77 14.67 11.20
C GLN A 113 -20.70 13.45 12.13
N LEU A 114 -19.56 12.77 12.19
CA LEU A 114 -19.36 11.57 13.00
C LEU A 114 -18.67 11.96 14.32
N GLY A 115 -19.47 12.13 15.37
CA GLY A 115 -19.03 12.49 16.73
C GLY A 115 -18.00 11.53 17.36
N ALA A 116 -17.61 11.79 18.62
CA ALA A 116 -16.61 11.05 19.37
C ALA A 116 -16.76 9.51 19.26
N LEU A 117 -15.70 8.84 18.82
CA LEU A 117 -15.70 7.41 18.52
C LEU A 117 -15.61 6.58 19.81
N SER A 118 -16.51 5.63 19.99
CA SER A 118 -16.35 4.58 20.98
C SER A 118 -15.20 3.62 20.57
N ARG A 119 -14.63 2.89 21.53
CA ARG A 119 -13.54 1.92 21.27
C ARG A 119 -13.93 0.86 20.22
N ALA A 120 -15.17 0.42 20.23
CA ALA A 120 -15.71 -0.53 19.26
C ALA A 120 -15.82 0.08 17.84
N GLU A 121 -16.16 1.35 17.74
CA GLU A 121 -16.20 2.08 16.48
C GLU A 121 -14.81 2.35 15.91
N VAL A 122 -13.81 2.60 16.77
CA VAL A 122 -12.40 2.71 16.33
C VAL A 122 -11.96 1.42 15.65
N VAL A 123 -12.25 0.25 16.21
CA VAL A 123 -11.89 -1.05 15.61
C VAL A 123 -12.61 -1.26 14.28
N LYS A 124 -13.90 -0.99 14.19
CA LYS A 124 -14.66 -1.09 12.93
C LYS A 124 -14.13 -0.15 11.86
N ARG A 125 -13.91 1.12 12.19
CA ARG A 125 -13.44 2.14 11.24
C ARG A 125 -11.98 2.00 10.88
N SER A 126 -11.16 1.38 11.74
CA SER A 126 -9.76 1.12 11.42
C SER A 126 -9.61 0.11 10.28
N PHE A 127 -10.47 -0.92 10.20
CA PHE A 127 -10.41 -1.86 9.10
C PHE A 127 -11.12 -1.31 7.86
N PHE A 128 -12.40 -0.94 7.98
CA PHE A 128 -13.16 -0.35 6.89
C PHE A 128 -13.65 1.06 7.29
N PRO A 129 -13.37 2.09 6.50
CA PRO A 129 -12.72 2.11 5.18
C PRO A 129 -11.20 2.38 5.21
N ILE A 130 -10.54 2.56 6.38
CA ILE A 130 -9.19 3.12 6.44
C ILE A 130 -8.13 2.10 6.01
N THR A 131 -8.11 0.90 6.61
CA THR A 131 -7.18 -0.14 6.15
C THR A 131 -7.57 -0.60 4.75
N PHE A 132 -8.80 -1.07 4.59
CA PHE A 132 -9.32 -1.51 3.31
C PHE A 132 -10.56 -0.67 2.94
N PRO A 133 -10.64 -0.07 1.75
CA PRO A 133 -9.71 -0.12 0.63
C PRO A 133 -8.68 1.03 0.60
N LEU A 134 -8.68 1.95 1.59
CA LEU A 134 -7.96 3.23 1.48
C LEU A 134 -6.42 3.06 1.54
N THR A 135 -5.92 2.28 2.52
CA THR A 135 -4.47 2.08 2.72
C THR A 135 -3.98 0.84 1.98
N THR A 136 -4.61 -0.31 2.18
CA THR A 136 -4.28 -1.57 1.51
C THR A 136 -5.38 -1.93 0.52
N GLY A 137 -5.43 -1.20 -0.58
CA GLY A 137 -6.38 -1.46 -1.66
C GLY A 137 -6.01 -2.67 -2.52
N PRO A 138 -6.86 -3.05 -3.48
CA PRO A 138 -6.61 -4.20 -4.37
C PRO A 138 -5.27 -4.13 -5.10
N GLY A 139 -4.79 -2.92 -5.47
CA GLY A 139 -3.49 -2.72 -6.08
C GLY A 139 -2.32 -3.09 -5.16
N THR A 140 -2.41 -2.73 -3.87
CA THR A 140 -1.41 -3.09 -2.85
C THR A 140 -1.38 -4.60 -2.63
N ILE A 141 -2.56 -5.24 -2.59
CA ILE A 141 -2.68 -6.70 -2.46
C ILE A 141 -2.04 -7.38 -3.68
N ALA A 142 -2.38 -6.96 -4.91
CA ALA A 142 -1.82 -7.52 -6.13
C ALA A 142 -0.30 -7.37 -6.21
N ALA A 143 0.25 -6.21 -5.84
CA ALA A 143 1.69 -5.97 -5.78
C ALA A 143 2.36 -6.86 -4.72
N SER A 144 1.75 -7.03 -3.55
CA SER A 144 2.25 -7.92 -2.50
C SER A 144 2.28 -9.37 -2.96
N ILE A 145 1.22 -9.85 -3.62
CA ILE A 145 1.17 -11.21 -4.20
C ILE A 145 2.28 -11.37 -5.24
N ALA A 146 2.51 -10.37 -6.10
CA ALA A 146 3.56 -10.41 -7.11
C ALA A 146 4.97 -10.51 -6.49
N ILE A 147 5.23 -9.79 -5.39
CA ILE A 147 6.48 -9.90 -4.63
C ILE A 147 6.62 -11.31 -4.02
N GLY A 148 5.55 -11.81 -3.40
CA GLY A 148 5.53 -13.15 -2.80
C GLY A 148 5.78 -14.27 -3.82
N ALA A 149 5.20 -14.17 -5.00
CA ALA A 149 5.38 -15.12 -6.09
C ALA A 149 6.82 -15.14 -6.66
N GLY A 150 7.56 -14.05 -6.52
CA GLY A 150 8.96 -13.94 -6.90
C GLY A 150 9.96 -14.59 -5.93
N MET A 151 9.49 -15.12 -4.78
CA MET A 151 10.38 -15.74 -3.80
C MET A 151 11.01 -17.04 -4.34
N PRO A 152 12.30 -17.30 -4.06
CA PRO A 152 12.97 -18.52 -4.49
C PRO A 152 12.34 -19.75 -3.82
N ARG A 153 12.24 -20.86 -4.56
CA ARG A 153 11.65 -22.11 -4.06
C ARG A 153 12.62 -22.99 -3.26
N GLN A 154 13.90 -22.65 -3.23
CA GLN A 154 14.91 -23.38 -2.46
C GLN A 154 14.73 -23.10 -0.96
N PRO A 155 14.62 -24.12 -0.05
CA PRO A 155 14.23 -23.91 1.33
C PRO A 155 15.06 -22.89 2.11
N ALA A 156 16.40 -22.95 2.00
CA ALA A 156 17.29 -22.04 2.70
C ALA A 156 17.15 -20.58 2.21
N LEU A 157 17.10 -20.40 0.88
CA LEU A 157 16.89 -19.09 0.26
C LEU A 157 15.50 -18.55 0.54
N TYR A 158 14.48 -19.41 0.54
CA TYR A 158 13.11 -19.04 0.86
C TYR A 158 13.01 -18.43 2.26
N VAL A 159 13.60 -19.08 3.29
CA VAL A 159 13.56 -18.57 4.66
C VAL A 159 14.22 -17.19 4.76
N LEU A 160 15.39 -17.01 4.16
CA LEU A 160 16.11 -15.73 4.19
C LEU A 160 15.31 -14.63 3.46
N THR A 161 14.77 -14.94 2.28
CA THR A 161 13.96 -14.00 1.51
C THR A 161 12.66 -13.68 2.24
N ALA A 162 12.00 -14.67 2.86
CA ALA A 162 10.80 -14.50 3.65
C ALA A 162 11.03 -13.56 4.86
N LEU A 163 12.18 -13.70 5.55
CA LEU A 163 12.58 -12.78 6.61
C LEU A 163 12.79 -11.36 6.07
N ALA A 164 13.54 -11.20 4.97
CA ALA A 164 13.79 -9.89 4.36
C ALA A 164 12.49 -9.21 3.93
N VAL A 165 11.59 -9.93 3.27
CA VAL A 165 10.27 -9.42 2.84
C VAL A 165 9.39 -9.05 4.04
N THR A 166 9.39 -9.86 5.11
CA THR A 166 8.64 -9.55 6.34
C THR A 166 9.16 -8.30 7.03
N ILE A 167 10.49 -8.14 7.10
CA ILE A 167 11.12 -6.91 7.63
C ILE A 167 10.75 -5.72 6.74
N GLY A 168 10.82 -5.86 5.41
CA GLY A 168 10.42 -4.83 4.46
C GLY A 168 8.96 -4.42 4.61
N ALA A 169 8.04 -5.38 4.79
CA ALA A 169 6.64 -5.12 5.07
C ALA A 169 6.47 -4.39 6.40
N THR A 170 7.22 -4.77 7.43
CA THR A 170 7.20 -4.11 8.74
C THR A 170 7.70 -2.67 8.64
N LEU A 171 8.77 -2.41 7.89
CA LEU A 171 9.25 -1.06 7.61
C LEU A 171 8.22 -0.22 6.86
N THR A 172 7.57 -0.80 5.85
CA THR A 172 6.48 -0.16 5.11
C THR A 172 5.37 0.28 6.05
N VAL A 173 4.91 -0.62 6.91
CA VAL A 173 3.84 -0.35 7.90
C VAL A 173 4.31 0.65 8.96
N ALA A 174 5.56 0.61 9.38
CA ALA A 174 6.12 1.61 10.29
C ALA A 174 6.06 3.03 9.71
N VAL A 175 6.37 3.18 8.41
CA VAL A 175 6.22 4.47 7.71
C VAL A 175 4.75 4.90 7.67
N VAL A 176 3.82 4.00 7.32
CA VAL A 176 2.37 4.28 7.35
C VAL A 176 1.92 4.73 8.75
N TYR A 177 2.36 4.03 9.79
CA TYR A 177 2.06 4.40 11.18
C TYR A 177 2.58 5.80 11.52
N LEU A 178 3.83 6.11 11.16
CA LEU A 178 4.45 7.41 11.44
C LEU A 178 3.73 8.54 10.70
N VAL A 179 3.36 8.34 9.44
CA VAL A 179 2.59 9.32 8.65
C VAL A 179 1.22 9.56 9.30
N TYR A 180 0.48 8.51 9.62
CA TYR A 180 -0.86 8.65 10.21
C TYR A 180 -0.81 9.23 11.63
N ARG A 181 0.12 8.80 12.45
CA ARG A 181 0.32 9.36 13.78
C ARG A 181 0.58 10.87 13.74
N ASN A 182 1.28 11.35 12.74
CA ASN A 182 1.66 12.75 12.59
C ASN A 182 0.83 13.47 11.50
N ALA A 183 -0.30 12.89 11.06
CA ALA A 183 -1.09 13.41 9.94
C ALA A 183 -1.49 14.87 10.13
N SER A 184 -1.99 15.26 11.30
CA SER A 184 -2.39 16.64 11.59
C SER A 184 -1.22 17.62 11.52
N ALA A 185 -0.06 17.27 12.06
CA ALA A 185 1.14 18.11 12.00
C ALA A 185 1.69 18.20 10.57
N LEU A 186 1.61 17.12 9.81
CA LEU A 186 2.03 17.07 8.42
C LEU A 186 1.15 17.98 7.56
N MET A 187 -0.17 17.90 7.73
CA MET A 187 -1.12 18.76 7.04
C MET A 187 -0.93 20.24 7.39
N ALA A 188 -0.71 20.54 8.68
CA ALA A 188 -0.47 21.91 9.12
C ALA A 188 0.83 22.52 8.54
N ARG A 189 1.88 21.70 8.32
CA ARG A 189 3.15 22.16 7.74
C ARG A 189 3.09 22.34 6.23
N LEU A 190 2.42 21.46 5.53
CA LEU A 190 2.32 21.51 4.07
C LEU A 190 1.30 22.54 3.59
N GLY A 191 0.28 22.84 4.41
CA GLY A 191 -0.86 23.68 4.02
C GLY A 191 -1.70 23.03 2.91
N GLU A 192 -2.78 23.70 2.51
CA GLU A 192 -3.70 23.20 1.48
C GLU A 192 -3.02 23.05 0.12
N VAL A 193 -2.30 24.08 -0.30
CA VAL A 193 -1.60 24.09 -1.60
C VAL A 193 -0.47 23.05 -1.64
N GLY A 194 0.30 22.93 -0.56
CA GLY A 194 1.37 21.93 -0.48
C GLY A 194 0.83 20.48 -0.52
N MET A 195 -0.27 20.23 0.16
CA MET A 195 -0.96 18.93 0.11
C MET A 195 -1.50 18.62 -1.28
N LEU A 196 -2.09 19.60 -1.96
CA LEU A 196 -2.59 19.45 -3.33
C LEU A 196 -1.46 19.09 -4.29
N VAL A 197 -0.38 19.87 -4.29
CA VAL A 197 0.79 19.64 -5.16
C VAL A 197 1.40 18.26 -4.89
N MET A 198 1.62 17.91 -3.62
CA MET A 198 2.19 16.62 -3.24
C MET A 198 1.29 15.47 -3.68
N THR A 199 -0.02 15.58 -3.47
CA THR A 199 -1.00 14.56 -3.89
C THR A 199 -0.99 14.37 -5.40
N ARG A 200 -0.92 15.46 -6.19
CA ARG A 200 -0.85 15.39 -7.67
C ARG A 200 0.44 14.75 -8.14
N LEU A 201 1.59 15.13 -7.56
CA LEU A 201 2.88 14.52 -7.90
C LEU A 201 2.90 13.02 -7.59
N LEU A 202 2.45 12.63 -6.39
CA LEU A 202 2.37 11.23 -6.01
C LEU A 202 1.39 10.45 -6.88
N ALA A 203 0.26 11.05 -7.25
CA ALA A 203 -0.70 10.43 -8.16
C ALA A 203 -0.09 10.20 -9.56
N PHE A 204 0.70 11.14 -10.07
CA PHE A 204 1.41 10.94 -11.33
C PHE A 204 2.42 9.78 -11.26
N VAL A 205 3.24 9.74 -10.21
CA VAL A 205 4.18 8.63 -9.98
C VAL A 205 3.43 7.29 -9.87
N LEU A 206 2.31 7.28 -9.15
CA LEU A 206 1.47 6.09 -8.98
C LEU A 206 0.87 5.63 -10.31
N LEU A 207 0.48 6.55 -11.19
CA LEU A 207 0.01 6.24 -12.54
C LEU A 207 1.11 5.53 -13.35
N CYS A 208 2.33 6.07 -13.32
CA CYS A 208 3.48 5.47 -14.00
C CYS A 208 3.79 4.05 -13.45
N ILE A 209 3.75 3.88 -12.12
CA ILE A 209 3.94 2.57 -11.48
C ILE A 209 2.85 1.58 -11.92
N GLY A 210 1.58 1.99 -11.92
CA GLY A 210 0.47 1.16 -12.37
C GLY A 210 0.63 0.68 -13.81
N ILE A 211 1.00 1.59 -14.72
CA ILE A 211 1.30 1.27 -16.12
C ILE A 211 2.50 0.32 -16.22
N SER A 212 3.56 0.55 -15.45
CA SER A 212 4.75 -0.32 -15.43
C SER A 212 4.41 -1.75 -14.99
N ILE A 213 3.60 -1.90 -13.94
CA ILE A 213 3.14 -3.22 -13.48
C ILE A 213 2.30 -3.93 -14.54
N MET A 214 1.39 -3.21 -15.20
CA MET A 214 0.58 -3.75 -16.31
C MET A 214 1.48 -4.21 -17.47
N TRP A 215 2.43 -3.37 -17.85
CA TRP A 215 3.38 -3.69 -18.92
C TRP A 215 4.19 -4.95 -18.61
N ALA A 216 4.71 -5.05 -17.38
CA ALA A 216 5.46 -6.23 -16.96
C ALA A 216 4.62 -7.51 -17.06
N GLY A 217 3.36 -7.48 -16.62
CA GLY A 217 2.45 -8.61 -16.74
C GLY A 217 2.12 -8.97 -18.21
N TRP A 218 1.90 -7.97 -19.05
CA TRP A 218 1.62 -8.17 -20.47
C TRP A 218 2.83 -8.72 -21.22
N ALA A 219 4.02 -8.18 -20.96
CA ALA A 219 5.27 -8.63 -21.56
C ALA A 219 5.57 -10.10 -21.20
N GLU A 220 5.37 -10.48 -19.93
CA GLU A 220 5.56 -11.86 -19.47
C GLU A 220 4.60 -12.84 -20.17
N LEU A 221 3.32 -12.46 -20.41
CA LEU A 221 2.35 -13.27 -21.16
C LEU A 221 2.77 -13.49 -22.61
N ASN A 222 3.45 -12.53 -23.22
CA ASN A 222 3.87 -12.57 -24.61
C ASN A 222 5.33 -13.05 -24.79
N GLY A 223 6.00 -13.48 -23.72
CA GLY A 223 7.39 -13.94 -23.79
C GLY A 223 8.39 -12.83 -24.12
N ILE A 224 8.03 -11.56 -23.90
CA ILE A 224 8.90 -10.42 -24.15
C ILE A 224 9.82 -10.22 -22.96
N VAL A 225 11.13 -10.28 -23.19
CA VAL A 225 12.12 -9.96 -22.16
C VAL A 225 12.12 -8.45 -21.95
N THR A 226 11.59 -8.00 -20.81
CA THR A 226 11.73 -6.61 -20.40
C THR A 226 13.10 -6.38 -19.80
N PRO A 227 13.83 -5.32 -20.20
CA PRO A 227 15.07 -4.96 -19.52
C PRO A 227 14.79 -4.64 -18.03
N PRO A 228 15.77 -4.88 -17.16
CA PRO A 228 15.66 -4.68 -15.72
C PRO A 228 15.39 -3.24 -15.33
#